data_c46368714eaf4bc7cff6c8ca2fc27a95
#
_entry.id   c46368714eaf4bc7cff6c8ca2fc27a95
#
_cell.length_a   1.000
_cell.length_b   1.000
_cell.length_c   1.000
_cell.angle_alpha   90.00
_cell.angle_beta   90.00
_cell.angle_gamma   90.00
#
_symmetry.space_group_name_H-M   'P 1'
#
loop_
_entity.id
_entity.type
_entity.pdbx_description
1 polymer ?
#
loop_
_entity_poly.entity_id
_entity_poly.type
_entity_poly.pdbx_seq_one_letter_code
_entity_poly.pdbx_strand_id
1 'polypeptide(L)'
;MKKLLAVILALTMVLTLAVPMLAAAEAPEEITILYPGEETDEMSAFLNGAFAEKVLSELNMKVNFRFLSWDAYWDQKSVMLAAKEPIDLYWDGLPDLSTMVNKKEAQPLDDLIAKCWPESMKEILPESQMAGGRINGVQYGIPSAYAPSSGMYQFVCLRQDLLEKVGMTEVKTAEDLREFALRVQEQLPQFRGPADVIFKPLTRNFAEEQYTWVASQDLVVFGEESKKAYSFAHTQAFQDVAKYNREMFLDGLYQDEVAIKYNERDSRMQTGLYLWVEGSLGKENEIIGSVKTADPEAVLKNYLLQPEKPRYINATGGEVLCVPYSAPNPEGAMKFLAWMWGSQDNYLFCLYGEKGKDWDLDENGRLVTLSETARGDGYFYEWMFRNANYQVFSADVSDEYIEMYKHWDDAAVPSAMLGFAFDNTGFEAIETACNEAWKKVEPILFGYVDFDENYPAALAELEAAGINEYVAEVNRQLEAFMAK
;
A
#
# COMPACT_ATOMS: atom_id res chain seq x y z
N MET A 1 0.76 -26.04 -80.05
CA MET A 1 1.63 -25.28 -79.14
C MET A 1 0.94 -24.09 -78.44
N LYS A 2 0.20 -23.21 -79.19
CA LYS A 2 -0.44 -22.03 -78.49
C LYS A 2 -1.57 -22.38 -77.50
N LYS A 3 -2.29 -23.50 -77.68
CA LYS A 3 -3.33 -23.95 -76.74
C LYS A 3 -2.75 -24.63 -75.48
N LEU A 4 -1.57 -25.24 -75.59
CA LEU A 4 -0.89 -25.83 -74.43
C LEU A 4 -0.26 -24.77 -73.54
N LEU A 5 0.23 -23.66 -74.14
CA LEU A 5 0.78 -22.52 -73.38
C LEU A 5 -0.29 -21.78 -72.60
N ALA A 6 -1.52 -21.66 -73.15
CA ALA A 6 -2.65 -20.99 -72.46
C ALA A 6 -3.17 -21.79 -71.25
N VAL A 7 -3.13 -23.14 -71.33
CA VAL A 7 -3.53 -24.00 -70.21
C VAL A 7 -2.46 -23.98 -69.04
N ILE A 8 -1.17 -23.93 -69.41
CA ILE A 8 -0.09 -23.81 -68.42
C ILE A 8 -0.11 -22.42 -67.69
N LEU A 9 -0.42 -21.33 -68.47
CA LEU A 9 -0.56 -20.00 -67.88
C LEU A 9 -1.80 -19.87 -66.97
N ALA A 10 -2.91 -20.53 -67.30
CA ALA A 10 -4.12 -20.56 -66.49
C ALA A 10 -3.92 -21.41 -65.19
N LEU A 11 -3.17 -22.53 -65.27
CA LEU A 11 -2.87 -23.33 -64.09
C LEU A 11 -1.86 -22.64 -63.21
N THR A 12 -0.91 -21.85 -63.67
CA THR A 12 0.00 -21.07 -62.85
C THR A 12 -0.68 -19.89 -62.21
N MET A 13 -1.70 -19.26 -62.81
CA MET A 13 -2.50 -18.19 -62.19
C MET A 13 -3.45 -18.69 -61.09
N VAL A 14 -3.91 -19.92 -61.16
CA VAL A 14 -4.78 -20.52 -60.13
C VAL A 14 -3.96 -21.04 -58.94
N LEU A 15 -2.71 -21.43 -59.13
CA LEU A 15 -1.84 -21.83 -58.00
C LEU A 15 -1.27 -20.65 -57.19
N THR A 16 -1.28 -19.43 -57.72
CA THR A 16 -0.83 -18.23 -57.00
C THR A 16 -1.93 -17.58 -56.13
N LEU A 17 -3.18 -18.05 -56.19
CA LEU A 17 -4.30 -17.53 -55.40
C LEU A 17 -4.64 -18.38 -54.17
N ALA A 18 -3.88 -19.44 -53.89
CA ALA A 18 -4.09 -20.32 -52.75
C ALA A 18 -2.83 -20.38 -51.81
N VAL A 19 -2.10 -19.27 -51.69
CA VAL A 19 -1.25 -19.10 -50.50
C VAL A 19 -2.24 -18.68 -49.40
N PRO A 20 -2.49 -19.50 -48.39
CA PRO A 20 -3.17 -18.97 -47.20
C PRO A 20 -2.29 -17.80 -46.76
N MET A 21 -2.82 -16.57 -46.74
CA MET A 21 -2.27 -15.53 -45.93
C MET A 21 -2.27 -16.12 -44.51
N LEU A 22 -1.15 -16.70 -44.08
CA LEU A 22 -0.87 -16.75 -42.65
C LEU A 22 -0.96 -15.29 -42.24
N ALA A 23 -2.05 -14.94 -41.57
CA ALA A 23 -2.09 -13.69 -40.83
C ALA A 23 -0.80 -13.70 -40.01
N ALA A 24 0.11 -12.79 -40.30
CA ALA A 24 1.28 -12.59 -39.44
C ALA A 24 0.71 -12.41 -38.05
N ALA A 25 1.09 -13.26 -37.12
CA ALA A 25 0.70 -13.08 -35.72
C ALA A 25 1.05 -11.65 -35.37
N GLU A 26 0.10 -10.88 -34.86
CA GLU A 26 0.36 -9.52 -34.39
C GLU A 26 1.49 -9.59 -33.36
N ALA A 27 2.45 -8.69 -33.49
CA ALA A 27 3.51 -8.59 -32.51
C ALA A 27 2.88 -8.36 -31.11
N PRO A 28 3.42 -8.98 -30.05
CA PRO A 28 2.90 -8.78 -28.72
C PRO A 28 2.87 -7.30 -28.36
N GLU A 29 1.78 -6.86 -27.73
CA GLU A 29 1.76 -5.56 -27.06
C GLU A 29 2.81 -5.56 -25.95
N GLU A 30 3.38 -4.41 -25.63
CA GLU A 30 4.33 -4.28 -24.52
C GLU A 30 3.84 -3.22 -23.54
N ILE A 31 3.96 -3.49 -22.25
CA ILE A 31 3.77 -2.51 -21.18
C ILE A 31 4.94 -2.55 -20.20
N THR A 32 5.17 -1.44 -19.52
CA THR A 32 6.16 -1.32 -18.44
C THR A 32 5.50 -0.86 -17.15
N ILE A 33 5.67 -1.64 -16.09
CA ILE A 33 5.20 -1.33 -14.74
C ILE A 33 6.39 -0.83 -13.92
N LEU A 34 6.28 0.38 -13.36
CA LEU A 34 7.21 0.86 -12.36
C LEU A 34 6.81 0.29 -11.01
N TYR A 35 7.70 -0.49 -10.40
CA TYR A 35 7.40 -1.30 -9.24
C TYR A 35 8.33 -0.99 -8.07
N PRO A 36 7.81 -0.70 -6.86
CA PRO A 36 8.64 -0.48 -5.68
C PRO A 36 9.15 -1.82 -5.12
N GLY A 37 10.37 -1.83 -4.61
CA GLY A 37 10.99 -2.98 -3.99
C GLY A 37 12.18 -3.52 -4.78
N GLU A 38 12.81 -4.55 -4.22
CA GLU A 38 13.99 -5.19 -4.81
C GLU A 38 13.57 -6.42 -5.63
N GLU A 39 14.11 -6.56 -6.84
CA GLU A 39 13.94 -7.77 -7.63
C GLU A 39 14.83 -8.88 -7.10
N THR A 40 14.24 -10.00 -6.68
CA THR A 40 15.00 -11.19 -6.30
C THR A 40 15.21 -12.13 -7.48
N ASP A 41 16.17 -13.06 -7.37
CA ASP A 41 16.42 -14.08 -8.42
C ASP A 41 15.15 -14.93 -8.67
N GLU A 42 14.38 -15.25 -7.60
CA GLU A 42 13.13 -16.02 -7.71
C GLU A 42 12.04 -15.22 -8.41
N MET A 43 11.87 -13.92 -8.08
CA MET A 43 10.96 -13.02 -8.79
C MET A 43 11.33 -12.93 -10.27
N SER A 44 12.61 -12.72 -10.59
CA SER A 44 13.10 -12.64 -11.96
C SER A 44 12.83 -13.93 -12.75
N ALA A 45 13.04 -15.08 -12.12
CA ALA A 45 12.74 -16.38 -12.74
C ALA A 45 11.25 -16.56 -13.04
N PHE A 46 10.38 -16.18 -12.12
CA PHE A 46 8.92 -16.24 -12.31
C PHE A 46 8.45 -15.25 -13.39
N LEU A 47 8.84 -13.99 -13.28
CA LEU A 47 8.42 -12.92 -14.20
C LEU A 47 8.86 -13.17 -15.64
N ASN A 48 10.05 -13.72 -15.86
CA ASN A 48 10.58 -14.05 -17.19
C ASN A 48 10.21 -15.48 -17.66
N GLY A 49 9.65 -16.30 -16.78
CA GLY A 49 9.22 -17.68 -17.07
C GLY A 49 7.70 -17.81 -17.13
N ALA A 50 7.13 -18.47 -16.12
CA ALA A 50 5.70 -18.84 -16.08
C ALA A 50 4.76 -17.64 -16.25
N PHE A 51 5.07 -16.49 -15.65
CA PHE A 51 4.29 -15.27 -15.79
C PHE A 51 4.31 -14.76 -17.25
N ALA A 52 5.51 -14.61 -17.85
CA ALA A 52 5.63 -14.14 -19.23
C ALA A 52 4.93 -15.08 -20.22
N GLU A 53 5.05 -16.41 -20.05
CA GLU A 53 4.40 -17.41 -20.89
C GLU A 53 2.88 -17.30 -20.80
N LYS A 54 2.31 -17.18 -19.59
CA LYS A 54 0.87 -17.07 -19.37
C LYS A 54 0.32 -15.76 -19.95
N VAL A 55 0.93 -14.62 -19.68
CA VAL A 55 0.50 -13.32 -20.19
C VAL A 55 0.60 -13.28 -21.72
N LEU A 56 1.68 -13.80 -22.29
CA LEU A 56 1.84 -13.87 -23.75
C LEU A 56 0.77 -14.75 -24.39
N SER A 57 0.46 -15.90 -23.78
CA SER A 57 -0.53 -16.84 -24.34
C SER A 57 -1.98 -16.33 -24.25
N GLU A 58 -2.33 -15.60 -23.18
CA GLU A 58 -3.69 -15.18 -22.90
C GLU A 58 -4.01 -13.76 -23.40
N LEU A 59 -3.02 -12.85 -23.40
CA LEU A 59 -3.19 -11.46 -23.81
C LEU A 59 -2.42 -11.07 -25.08
N ASN A 60 -1.54 -11.93 -25.62
CA ASN A 60 -0.54 -11.55 -26.61
C ASN A 60 0.26 -10.31 -26.17
N MET A 61 0.73 -10.29 -24.93
CA MET A 61 1.37 -9.14 -24.29
C MET A 61 2.67 -9.54 -23.59
N LYS A 62 3.61 -8.60 -23.55
CA LYS A 62 4.79 -8.65 -22.66
C LYS A 62 4.63 -7.59 -21.59
N VAL A 63 4.88 -7.98 -20.35
CA VAL A 63 4.91 -7.07 -19.20
C VAL A 63 6.35 -6.96 -18.71
N ASN A 64 6.91 -5.78 -18.79
CA ASN A 64 8.23 -5.46 -18.29
C ASN A 64 8.09 -4.80 -16.91
N PHE A 65 8.95 -5.16 -15.96
CA PHE A 65 9.00 -4.53 -14.65
C PHE A 65 10.25 -3.69 -14.53
N ARG A 66 10.08 -2.52 -13.95
CA ARG A 66 11.19 -1.64 -13.57
C ARG A 66 11.17 -1.48 -12.07
N PHE A 67 12.01 -2.24 -11.39
CA PHE A 67 12.13 -2.21 -9.95
C PHE A 67 12.95 -1.02 -9.49
N LEU A 68 12.50 -0.37 -8.42
CA LEU A 68 13.25 0.61 -7.66
C LEU A 68 13.16 0.23 -6.18
N SER A 69 14.28 0.25 -5.47
CA SER A 69 14.24 0.12 -4.01
C SER A 69 13.27 1.13 -3.41
N TRP A 70 12.74 0.87 -2.23
CA TRP A 70 11.76 1.77 -1.60
C TRP A 70 12.26 3.21 -1.50
N ASP A 71 13.51 3.42 -1.08
CA ASP A 71 14.09 4.75 -0.98
C ASP A 71 14.20 5.40 -2.37
N ALA A 72 14.69 4.66 -3.37
CA ALA A 72 14.79 5.15 -4.74
C ALA A 72 13.43 5.42 -5.39
N TYR A 73 12.40 4.66 -5.03
CA TYR A 73 11.05 4.84 -5.57
C TYR A 73 10.49 6.21 -5.24
N TRP A 74 10.55 6.60 -3.98
CA TRP A 74 10.05 7.90 -3.53
C TRP A 74 10.83 9.08 -4.13
N ASP A 75 12.15 8.93 -4.25
CA ASP A 75 13.02 9.98 -4.79
C ASP A 75 12.95 10.12 -6.32
N GLN A 76 12.78 9.02 -7.04
CA GLN A 76 12.99 8.99 -8.50
C GLN A 76 11.68 8.89 -9.30
N LYS A 77 10.59 8.36 -8.74
CA LYS A 77 9.31 8.18 -9.45
C LYS A 77 8.87 9.45 -10.18
N SER A 78 8.69 10.55 -9.45
CA SER A 78 8.25 11.82 -10.06
C SER A 78 9.24 12.37 -11.08
N VAL A 79 10.55 12.17 -10.87
CA VAL A 79 11.59 12.57 -11.83
C VAL A 79 11.46 11.78 -13.14
N MET A 80 11.26 10.48 -13.06
CA MET A 80 11.07 9.60 -14.22
C MET A 80 9.80 9.94 -14.99
N LEU A 81 8.68 10.16 -14.28
CA LEU A 81 7.40 10.55 -14.88
C LEU A 81 7.48 11.92 -15.57
N ALA A 82 8.16 12.90 -14.95
CA ALA A 82 8.41 14.21 -15.53
C ALA A 82 9.33 14.14 -16.76
N ALA A 83 10.32 13.24 -16.75
CA ALA A 83 11.20 12.96 -17.89
C ALA A 83 10.49 12.18 -19.01
N LYS A 84 9.23 11.77 -18.82
CA LYS A 84 8.42 10.96 -19.76
C LYS A 84 9.07 9.65 -20.13
N GLU A 85 9.66 8.99 -19.13
CA GLU A 85 10.17 7.66 -19.33
C GLU A 85 9.03 6.68 -19.70
N PRO A 86 9.30 5.62 -20.46
CA PRO A 86 8.28 4.72 -20.98
C PRO A 86 7.73 3.83 -19.85
N ILE A 87 6.81 4.36 -19.07
CA ILE A 87 6.09 3.71 -17.97
C ILE A 87 4.61 3.72 -18.34
N ASP A 88 3.94 2.57 -18.21
CA ASP A 88 2.52 2.43 -18.53
C ASP A 88 1.64 2.32 -17.29
N LEU A 89 2.20 1.81 -16.19
CA LEU A 89 1.51 1.65 -14.90
C LEU A 89 2.48 1.91 -13.76
N TYR A 90 2.02 2.58 -12.72
CA TYR A 90 2.77 2.76 -11.48
C TYR A 90 1.81 2.84 -10.28
N TRP A 91 2.36 2.65 -9.09
CA TRP A 91 1.67 2.75 -7.80
C TRP A 91 1.99 4.05 -7.09
N ASP A 92 1.02 4.55 -6.28
CA ASP A 92 1.23 5.63 -5.34
C ASP A 92 0.24 5.55 -4.15
N GLY A 93 0.44 6.42 -3.16
CA GLY A 93 -0.54 6.62 -2.11
C GLY A 93 -1.78 7.38 -2.60
N LEU A 94 -2.96 6.89 -2.26
CA LEU A 94 -4.20 7.56 -2.65
C LEU A 94 -4.31 9.02 -2.15
N PRO A 95 -3.80 9.41 -0.96
CA PRO A 95 -3.79 10.80 -0.51
C PRO A 95 -3.05 11.75 -1.43
N ASP A 96 -2.08 11.26 -2.21
CA ASP A 96 -1.26 12.07 -3.11
C ASP A 96 -1.84 12.20 -4.53
N LEU A 97 -3.00 11.57 -4.81
CA LEU A 97 -3.61 11.54 -6.15
C LEU A 97 -3.81 12.94 -6.74
N SER A 98 -4.25 13.91 -5.94
CA SER A 98 -4.42 15.29 -6.40
C SER A 98 -3.11 15.90 -6.90
N THR A 99 -2.03 15.68 -6.17
CA THR A 99 -0.68 16.11 -6.56
C THR A 99 -0.23 15.48 -7.87
N MET A 100 -0.46 14.17 -8.04
CA MET A 100 -0.14 13.44 -9.28
C MET A 100 -0.91 13.99 -10.48
N VAL A 101 -2.20 14.29 -10.29
CA VAL A 101 -3.05 14.89 -11.34
C VAL A 101 -2.53 16.27 -11.74
N ASN A 102 -2.21 17.12 -10.77
CA ASN A 102 -1.72 18.47 -11.02
C ASN A 102 -0.35 18.47 -11.72
N LYS A 103 0.53 17.55 -11.36
CA LYS A 103 1.83 17.34 -12.02
C LYS A 103 1.73 16.65 -13.38
N LYS A 104 0.53 16.22 -13.79
CA LYS A 104 0.29 15.38 -14.99
C LYS A 104 1.04 14.04 -14.95
N GLU A 105 1.18 13.51 -13.77
CA GLU A 105 1.73 12.19 -13.54
C GLU A 105 0.64 11.10 -13.73
N ALA A 106 -0.64 11.41 -13.48
CA ALA A 106 -1.79 10.55 -13.71
C ALA A 106 -2.73 11.12 -14.79
N GLN A 107 -3.15 10.30 -15.77
CA GLN A 107 -4.09 10.72 -16.82
C GLN A 107 -5.53 10.30 -16.49
N PRO A 108 -6.56 10.95 -17.13
CA PRO A 108 -7.95 10.50 -17.04
C PRO A 108 -8.12 9.07 -17.54
N LEU A 109 -8.89 8.26 -16.80
CA LEU A 109 -9.09 6.84 -17.10
C LEU A 109 -10.50 6.49 -17.63
N ASP A 110 -11.47 7.41 -17.59
CA ASP A 110 -12.87 7.12 -17.96
C ASP A 110 -13.00 6.48 -19.35
N ASP A 111 -12.37 7.05 -20.37
CA ASP A 111 -12.39 6.52 -21.73
C ASP A 111 -11.64 5.19 -21.85
N LEU A 112 -10.53 5.03 -21.14
CA LEU A 112 -9.74 3.79 -21.10
C LEU A 112 -10.54 2.66 -20.44
N ILE A 113 -11.19 2.95 -19.30
CA ILE A 113 -12.07 2.02 -18.61
C ILE A 113 -13.21 1.59 -19.52
N ALA A 114 -13.90 2.56 -20.13
CA ALA A 114 -15.02 2.26 -21.05
C ALA A 114 -14.61 1.42 -22.26
N LYS A 115 -13.38 1.60 -22.75
CA LYS A 115 -12.86 0.88 -23.92
C LYS A 115 -12.30 -0.50 -23.60
N CYS A 116 -11.58 -0.62 -22.48
CA CYS A 116 -10.73 -1.80 -22.19
C CYS A 116 -11.35 -2.78 -21.19
N TRP A 117 -12.25 -2.32 -20.32
CA TRP A 117 -12.79 -3.15 -19.27
C TRP A 117 -14.14 -3.77 -19.65
N PRO A 118 -14.32 -5.07 -19.44
CA PRO A 118 -15.63 -5.71 -19.60
C PRO A 118 -16.59 -5.23 -18.50
N GLU A 119 -17.90 -5.31 -18.75
CA GLU A 119 -18.93 -4.85 -17.79
C GLU A 119 -18.83 -5.56 -16.42
N SER A 120 -18.37 -6.81 -16.42
CA SER A 120 -18.11 -7.57 -15.18
C SER A 120 -17.11 -6.92 -14.23
N MET A 121 -16.22 -6.03 -14.72
CA MET A 121 -15.29 -5.30 -13.86
C MET A 121 -16.01 -4.36 -12.88
N LYS A 122 -17.22 -3.93 -13.15
CA LYS A 122 -18.02 -3.12 -12.20
C LYS A 122 -18.47 -3.89 -10.97
N GLU A 123 -18.57 -5.21 -11.07
CA GLU A 123 -18.87 -6.09 -9.91
C GLU A 123 -17.59 -6.34 -9.10
N ILE A 124 -16.46 -6.41 -9.77
CA ILE A 124 -15.14 -6.66 -9.17
C ILE A 124 -14.62 -5.40 -8.48
N LEU A 125 -14.74 -4.25 -9.13
CA LEU A 125 -14.35 -2.93 -8.65
C LEU A 125 -15.58 -2.03 -8.59
N PRO A 126 -16.37 -2.11 -7.49
CA PRO A 126 -17.62 -1.36 -7.39
C PRO A 126 -17.37 0.14 -7.31
N GLU A 127 -18.41 0.91 -7.66
CA GLU A 127 -18.37 2.38 -7.66
C GLU A 127 -17.91 2.96 -6.30
N SER A 128 -18.27 2.33 -5.19
CA SER A 128 -17.85 2.74 -3.85
C SER A 128 -16.32 2.69 -3.67
N GLN A 129 -15.65 1.74 -4.31
CA GLN A 129 -14.19 1.66 -4.32
C GLN A 129 -13.61 2.67 -5.32
N MET A 130 -14.12 2.70 -6.54
CA MET A 130 -13.61 3.55 -7.62
C MET A 130 -13.74 5.05 -7.30
N ALA A 131 -14.73 5.45 -6.50
CA ALA A 131 -14.96 6.84 -6.12
C ALA A 131 -13.73 7.49 -5.46
N GLY A 132 -12.92 6.75 -4.70
CA GLY A 132 -11.68 7.24 -4.08
C GLY A 132 -10.62 7.70 -5.09
N GLY A 133 -10.62 7.15 -6.30
CA GLY A 133 -9.68 7.51 -7.38
C GLY A 133 -10.13 8.69 -8.25
N ARG A 134 -11.16 9.46 -7.84
CA ARG A 134 -11.69 10.58 -8.61
C ARG A 134 -11.28 11.94 -8.07
N ILE A 135 -10.89 12.81 -9.00
CA ILE A 135 -10.70 14.24 -8.75
C ILE A 135 -11.68 15.03 -9.62
N ASN A 136 -12.50 15.87 -9.00
CA ASN A 136 -13.52 16.67 -9.68
C ASN A 136 -14.45 15.85 -10.62
N GLY A 137 -14.78 14.61 -10.21
CA GLY A 137 -15.67 13.72 -10.95
C GLY A 137 -15.04 12.93 -12.08
N VAL A 138 -13.74 13.09 -12.35
CA VAL A 138 -12.95 12.36 -13.35
C VAL A 138 -12.12 11.28 -12.67
N GLN A 139 -12.12 10.06 -13.19
CA GLN A 139 -11.31 8.96 -12.69
C GLN A 139 -9.86 9.14 -13.12
N TYR A 140 -8.92 9.18 -12.18
CA TYR A 140 -7.48 9.29 -12.46
C TYR A 140 -6.67 8.12 -11.92
N GLY A 141 -7.16 7.44 -10.91
CA GLY A 141 -6.48 6.29 -10.33
C GLY A 141 -7.45 5.16 -10.03
N ILE A 142 -6.92 3.96 -9.87
CA ILE A 142 -7.67 2.76 -9.52
C ILE A 142 -7.28 2.40 -8.10
N PRO A 143 -8.15 2.70 -7.10
CA PRO A 143 -7.83 2.39 -5.70
C PRO A 143 -7.81 0.89 -5.45
N SER A 144 -6.84 0.40 -4.68
CA SER A 144 -6.90 -0.94 -4.11
C SER A 144 -7.99 -0.98 -3.02
N ALA A 145 -8.73 -2.09 -2.94
CA ALA A 145 -9.74 -2.25 -1.92
C ALA A 145 -9.11 -2.43 -0.54
N TYR A 146 -9.45 -1.55 0.39
CA TYR A 146 -9.22 -1.79 1.81
C TYR A 146 -10.56 -2.10 2.48
N ALA A 147 -10.76 -3.35 2.79
CA ALA A 147 -11.79 -3.77 3.71
C ALA A 147 -11.14 -4.79 4.66
N PRO A 148 -11.10 -4.53 5.95
CA PRO A 148 -11.63 -3.37 6.67
C PRO A 148 -10.73 -2.14 6.58
N SER A 149 -11.33 -0.95 6.62
CA SER A 149 -10.62 0.34 6.48
C SER A 149 -10.50 1.14 7.78
N SER A 150 -11.36 0.88 8.76
CA SER A 150 -11.33 1.63 10.01
C SER A 150 -10.11 1.31 10.85
N GLY A 151 -9.42 2.34 11.33
CA GLY A 151 -8.19 2.20 12.12
C GLY A 151 -6.98 1.81 11.29
N MET A 152 -6.99 2.02 9.97
CA MET A 152 -5.84 1.74 9.10
C MET A 152 -4.56 2.44 9.61
N TYR A 153 -3.45 1.70 9.64
CA TYR A 153 -2.16 2.10 10.23
C TYR A 153 -2.19 2.43 11.74
N GLN A 154 -3.28 2.11 12.46
CA GLN A 154 -3.35 2.33 13.91
C GLN A 154 -3.15 1.05 14.72
N PHE A 155 -2.86 -0.08 14.06
CA PHE A 155 -2.62 -1.35 14.73
C PHE A 155 -1.15 -1.54 15.08
N VAL A 156 -0.95 -2.27 16.18
CA VAL A 156 0.33 -2.84 16.55
C VAL A 156 0.20 -4.35 16.40
N CYS A 157 0.87 -4.92 15.40
CA CYS A 157 0.98 -6.36 15.22
C CYS A 157 2.13 -6.86 16.08
N LEU A 158 1.83 -7.59 17.16
CA LEU A 158 2.84 -8.01 18.13
C LEU A 158 2.91 -9.53 18.33
N ARG A 159 4.00 -9.98 18.93
CA ARG A 159 4.28 -11.36 19.34
C ARG A 159 3.46 -11.71 20.57
N GLN A 160 2.26 -12.27 20.34
CA GLN A 160 1.34 -12.73 21.39
C GLN A 160 1.97 -13.81 22.29
N ASP A 161 2.73 -14.72 21.69
CA ASP A 161 3.42 -15.79 22.42
C ASP A 161 4.45 -15.22 23.42
N LEU A 162 5.15 -14.13 23.07
CA LEU A 162 6.09 -13.48 23.98
C LEU A 162 5.36 -12.68 25.06
N LEU A 163 4.24 -12.04 24.71
CA LEU A 163 3.39 -11.35 25.69
C LEU A 163 2.94 -12.31 26.80
N GLU A 164 2.48 -13.51 26.42
CA GLU A 164 2.06 -14.55 27.36
C GLU A 164 3.23 -15.11 28.19
N LYS A 165 4.40 -15.32 27.57
CA LYS A 165 5.62 -15.80 28.24
C LYS A 165 6.07 -14.86 29.36
N VAL A 166 5.85 -13.55 29.22
CA VAL A 166 6.18 -12.56 30.27
C VAL A 166 5.02 -12.26 31.22
N GLY A 167 3.94 -13.06 31.16
CA GLY A 167 2.80 -13.00 32.08
C GLY A 167 1.82 -11.86 31.83
N MET A 168 1.75 -11.38 30.59
CA MET A 168 0.72 -10.44 30.11
C MET A 168 -0.25 -11.19 29.17
N THR A 169 -1.49 -10.74 29.08
CA THR A 169 -2.53 -11.40 28.25
C THR A 169 -3.06 -10.51 27.12
N GLU A 170 -2.97 -9.19 27.28
CA GLU A 170 -3.49 -8.21 26.33
C GLU A 170 -2.71 -6.88 26.43
N VAL A 171 -2.83 -6.07 25.40
CA VAL A 171 -2.32 -4.70 25.33
C VAL A 171 -3.48 -3.78 24.96
N LYS A 172 -3.69 -2.72 25.72
CA LYS A 172 -4.75 -1.72 25.49
C LYS A 172 -4.23 -0.30 25.41
N THR A 173 -3.07 -0.05 26.01
CA THR A 173 -2.49 1.30 26.16
C THR A 173 -1.03 1.32 25.70
N ALA A 174 -0.52 2.53 25.52
CA ALA A 174 0.91 2.75 25.27
C ALA A 174 1.77 2.23 26.44
N GLU A 175 1.29 2.40 27.68
CA GLU A 175 1.96 1.92 28.88
C GLU A 175 2.07 0.40 28.91
N ASP A 176 1.03 -0.32 28.46
CA ASP A 176 1.07 -1.78 28.32
C ASP A 176 2.14 -2.22 27.30
N LEU A 177 2.28 -1.50 26.19
CA LEU A 177 3.33 -1.78 25.19
C LEU A 177 4.73 -1.60 25.80
N ARG A 178 4.94 -0.51 26.53
CA ARG A 178 6.22 -0.26 27.19
C ARG A 178 6.50 -1.32 28.25
N GLU A 179 5.52 -1.67 29.07
CA GLU A 179 5.64 -2.72 30.08
C GLU A 179 5.99 -4.07 29.43
N PHE A 180 5.33 -4.43 28.33
CA PHE A 180 5.64 -5.63 27.57
C PHE A 180 7.11 -5.63 27.13
N ALA A 181 7.59 -4.55 26.49
CA ALA A 181 8.96 -4.46 26.02
C ALA A 181 9.99 -4.56 27.15
N LEU A 182 9.75 -3.87 28.29
CA LEU A 182 10.62 -3.94 29.47
C LEU A 182 10.68 -5.36 30.06
N ARG A 183 9.54 -6.04 30.17
CA ARG A 183 9.49 -7.42 30.64
C ARG A 183 10.24 -8.38 29.74
N VAL A 184 10.12 -8.22 28.41
CA VAL A 184 10.87 -9.05 27.45
C VAL A 184 12.36 -8.74 27.58
N GLN A 185 12.77 -7.48 27.64
CA GLN A 185 14.17 -7.09 27.81
C GLN A 185 14.80 -7.75 29.07
N GLU A 186 14.05 -7.81 30.16
CA GLU A 186 14.52 -8.40 31.43
C GLU A 186 14.50 -9.94 31.39
N GLN A 187 13.42 -10.55 30.92
CA GLN A 187 13.16 -11.99 31.09
C GLN A 187 13.56 -12.84 29.87
N LEU A 188 13.59 -12.24 28.68
CA LEU A 188 13.84 -12.91 27.41
C LEU A 188 14.91 -12.15 26.57
N PRO A 189 16.12 -11.95 27.08
CA PRO A 189 17.13 -11.06 26.50
C PRO A 189 17.65 -11.51 25.11
N GLN A 190 17.26 -12.69 24.62
CA GLN A 190 17.53 -13.15 23.26
C GLN A 190 16.66 -12.46 22.21
N PHE A 191 15.52 -11.88 22.60
CA PHE A 191 14.68 -11.08 21.72
C PHE A 191 15.11 -9.62 21.74
N ARG A 192 14.78 -8.92 20.65
CA ARG A 192 15.07 -7.51 20.49
C ARG A 192 13.86 -6.68 20.89
N GLY A 193 14.01 -5.37 20.86
CA GLY A 193 12.90 -4.45 21.04
C GLY A 193 11.91 -4.46 19.86
N PRO A 194 11.11 -3.39 19.70
CA PRO A 194 10.23 -3.20 18.54
C PRO A 194 10.97 -3.23 17.19
N ALA A 195 10.30 -3.66 16.15
CA ALA A 195 10.86 -3.65 14.79
C ALA A 195 10.85 -2.24 14.17
N ASP A 196 10.01 -1.35 14.66
CA ASP A 196 9.90 0.05 14.25
C ASP A 196 9.56 0.98 15.43
N VAL A 197 9.73 2.26 15.20
CA VAL A 197 9.23 3.31 16.09
C VAL A 197 7.84 3.71 15.61
N ILE A 198 6.82 3.47 16.41
CA ILE A 198 5.42 3.69 16.03
C ILE A 198 4.94 5.08 16.46
N PHE A 199 4.01 5.67 15.70
CA PHE A 199 3.39 6.95 16.09
C PHE A 199 1.88 6.99 15.85
N LYS A 200 1.36 6.38 14.80
CA LYS A 200 -0.10 6.38 14.51
C LYS A 200 -0.91 5.62 15.57
N PRO A 201 -0.51 4.42 16.02
CA PRO A 201 -1.14 3.78 17.16
C PRO A 201 -1.04 4.60 18.45
N LEU A 202 0.12 5.22 18.70
CA LEU A 202 0.32 6.08 19.87
C LEU A 202 -0.51 7.37 19.79
N THR A 203 -0.65 7.96 18.59
CA THR A 203 -1.56 9.10 18.38
C THR A 203 -2.98 8.74 18.79
N ARG A 204 -3.48 7.56 18.41
CA ARG A 204 -4.78 7.06 18.87
C ARG A 204 -4.84 6.93 20.39
N ASN A 205 -3.75 6.48 21.03
CA ASN A 205 -3.70 6.34 22.48
C ASN A 205 -3.83 7.69 23.20
N PHE A 206 -3.03 8.69 22.78
CA PHE A 206 -2.87 9.95 23.52
C PHE A 206 -3.85 11.04 23.09
N ALA A 207 -4.39 11.00 21.86
CA ALA A 207 -5.28 12.03 21.38
C ALA A 207 -6.59 12.11 22.16
N GLU A 208 -7.06 13.33 22.44
CA GLU A 208 -8.36 13.59 23.07
C GLU A 208 -9.52 13.23 22.14
N GLU A 209 -9.36 13.50 20.83
CA GLU A 209 -10.27 13.09 19.76
C GLU A 209 -9.56 12.17 18.76
N GLN A 210 -10.33 11.42 17.96
CA GLN A 210 -9.72 10.58 16.94
C GLN A 210 -9.24 11.40 15.76
N TYR A 211 -8.00 11.11 15.30
CA TYR A 211 -7.41 11.77 14.14
C TYR A 211 -7.34 10.84 12.93
N THR A 212 -7.65 11.43 11.77
CA THR A 212 -7.44 10.84 10.45
C THR A 212 -6.47 11.72 9.67
N TRP A 213 -5.44 11.12 9.04
CA TRP A 213 -4.52 11.86 8.17
C TRP A 213 -5.24 12.33 6.91
N VAL A 214 -5.04 13.60 6.55
CA VAL A 214 -5.76 14.24 5.46
C VAL A 214 -4.83 14.99 4.55
N ALA A 215 -4.26 15.37 3.92
CA ALA A 215 -3.35 16.15 3.10
C ALA A 215 -1.91 16.02 3.57
N SER A 216 -1.02 15.62 2.63
CA SER A 216 0.39 15.37 2.86
C SER A 216 0.66 14.46 4.06
N GLN A 217 1.26 13.34 3.86
CA GLN A 217 1.22 12.12 4.69
C GLN A 217 1.19 12.31 6.21
N ASP A 218 2.09 13.12 6.79
CA ASP A 218 2.22 13.24 8.25
C ASP A 218 2.05 14.67 8.77
N LEU A 219 1.77 15.63 7.88
CA LEU A 219 1.68 17.05 8.22
C LEU A 219 0.34 17.45 8.84
N VAL A 220 -0.77 16.93 8.30
CA VAL A 220 -2.12 17.40 8.61
C VAL A 220 -3.01 16.26 9.03
N VAL A 221 -3.69 16.44 10.16
CA VAL A 221 -4.69 15.52 10.69
C VAL A 221 -6.06 16.19 10.76
N PHE A 222 -7.10 15.41 10.53
CA PHE A 222 -8.50 15.80 10.70
C PHE A 222 -9.03 15.24 12.01
N GLY A 223 -9.53 16.10 12.89
CA GLY A 223 -10.22 15.70 14.11
C GLY A 223 -11.66 15.28 13.80
N GLU A 224 -11.98 14.04 14.11
CA GLU A 224 -13.27 13.43 13.74
C GLU A 224 -14.45 14.03 14.52
N GLU A 225 -14.23 14.45 15.77
CA GLU A 225 -15.25 15.06 16.61
C GLU A 225 -15.37 16.57 16.36
N SER A 226 -14.23 17.25 16.26
CA SER A 226 -14.17 18.70 15.97
C SER A 226 -14.52 19.05 14.53
N LYS A 227 -14.35 18.09 13.59
CA LYS A 227 -14.52 18.27 12.13
C LYS A 227 -13.62 19.36 11.56
N LYS A 228 -12.38 19.42 12.04
CA LYS A 228 -11.38 20.40 11.62
C LYS A 228 -10.04 19.74 11.35
N ALA A 229 -9.29 20.30 10.42
CA ALA A 229 -7.90 19.92 10.17
C ALA A 229 -6.94 20.74 11.05
N TYR A 230 -5.88 20.08 11.47
CA TYR A 230 -4.79 20.62 12.29
C TYR A 230 -3.43 20.23 11.71
N SER A 231 -2.44 21.07 11.91
CA SER A 231 -1.06 20.60 11.78
C SER A 231 -0.79 19.58 12.88
N PHE A 232 -0.35 18.38 12.54
CA PHE A 232 -0.09 17.32 13.53
C PHE A 232 0.94 17.77 14.57
N ALA A 233 2.00 18.44 14.12
CA ALA A 233 3.04 18.95 15.02
C ALA A 233 2.50 19.91 16.10
N HIS A 234 1.38 20.61 15.86
CA HIS A 234 0.77 21.52 16.84
C HIS A 234 -0.16 20.81 17.84
N THR A 235 -0.45 19.53 17.66
CA THR A 235 -1.37 18.81 18.55
C THR A 235 -0.69 18.38 19.86
N GLN A 236 -1.50 18.25 20.92
CA GLN A 236 -1.00 17.66 22.18
C GLN A 236 -0.60 16.20 21.96
N ALA A 237 -1.34 15.47 21.12
CA ALA A 237 -1.01 14.08 20.79
C ALA A 237 0.40 13.91 20.20
N PHE A 238 0.84 14.82 19.32
CA PHE A 238 2.21 14.83 18.82
C PHE A 238 3.23 14.93 19.96
N GLN A 239 3.02 15.86 20.89
CA GLN A 239 3.94 16.08 22.01
C GLN A 239 4.02 14.84 22.93
N ASP A 240 2.89 14.22 23.22
CA ASP A 240 2.81 13.05 24.07
C ASP A 240 3.45 11.82 23.42
N VAL A 241 3.21 11.63 22.09
CA VAL A 241 3.89 10.59 21.29
C VAL A 241 5.40 10.80 21.29
N ALA A 242 5.87 12.02 21.02
CA ALA A 242 7.30 12.33 20.99
C ALA A 242 7.99 12.05 22.33
N LYS A 243 7.35 12.43 23.43
CA LYS A 243 7.87 12.17 24.80
C LYS A 243 7.89 10.69 25.13
N TYR A 244 6.82 9.96 24.80
CA TYR A 244 6.76 8.52 24.99
C TYR A 244 7.87 7.79 24.18
N ASN A 245 8.03 8.13 22.89
CA ASN A 245 9.09 7.54 22.06
C ASN A 245 10.48 7.89 22.60
N ARG A 246 10.66 9.09 23.17
CA ARG A 246 11.91 9.47 23.84
C ARG A 246 12.21 8.60 25.07
N GLU A 247 11.20 8.30 25.87
CA GLU A 247 11.35 7.38 27.02
C GLU A 247 11.71 5.98 26.57
N MET A 248 11.03 5.44 25.53
CA MET A 248 11.34 4.14 24.94
C MET A 248 12.80 4.05 24.46
N PHE A 249 13.29 5.13 23.87
CA PHE A 249 14.67 5.22 23.40
C PHE A 249 15.66 5.26 24.58
N LEU A 250 15.39 6.07 25.61
CA LEU A 250 16.24 6.20 26.81
C LEU A 250 16.28 4.91 27.65
N ASP A 251 15.21 4.12 27.64
CA ASP A 251 15.16 2.80 28.26
C ASP A 251 15.93 1.72 27.47
N GLY A 252 16.47 2.08 26.29
CA GLY A 252 17.18 1.15 25.40
C GLY A 252 16.26 0.11 24.75
N LEU A 253 14.96 0.42 24.65
CA LEU A 253 13.97 -0.46 24.01
C LEU A 253 13.99 -0.31 22.49
N TYR A 254 14.26 0.89 21.98
CA TYR A 254 14.54 1.11 20.56
C TYR A 254 16.04 0.95 20.30
N GLN A 255 16.38 0.13 19.31
CA GLN A 255 17.76 -0.06 18.89
C GLN A 255 18.14 0.97 17.82
N ASP A 256 19.42 1.36 17.75
CA ASP A 256 19.90 2.37 16.80
C ASP A 256 19.55 2.05 15.34
N GLU A 257 19.56 0.77 14.97
CA GLU A 257 19.19 0.32 13.62
C GLU A 257 17.71 0.55 13.27
N VAL A 258 16.82 0.55 14.28
CA VAL A 258 15.38 0.86 14.10
C VAL A 258 15.20 2.33 13.76
N ALA A 259 16.04 3.19 14.33
CA ALA A 259 16.06 4.61 14.10
C ALA A 259 16.41 5.01 12.66
N ILE A 260 17.31 4.26 12.04
CA ILE A 260 17.97 4.65 10.78
C ILE A 260 17.25 4.08 9.55
N LYS A 261 16.48 2.98 9.70
CA LYS A 261 15.95 2.21 8.56
C LYS A 261 14.50 1.80 8.76
N TYR A 262 13.60 2.78 8.74
CA TYR A 262 12.16 2.56 8.85
C TYR A 262 11.64 1.55 7.83
N ASN A 263 12.14 1.58 6.60
CA ASN A 263 11.70 0.70 5.51
C ASN A 263 12.06 -0.79 5.71
N GLU A 264 12.89 -1.14 6.70
CA GLU A 264 13.25 -2.54 7.01
C GLU A 264 12.41 -3.18 8.13
N ARG A 265 11.37 -2.50 8.63
CA ARG A 265 10.57 -2.95 9.76
C ARG A 265 9.95 -4.34 9.57
N ASP A 266 9.39 -4.62 8.41
CA ASP A 266 8.77 -5.90 8.10
C ASP A 266 9.83 -7.01 8.00
N SER A 267 10.96 -6.75 7.34
CA SER A 267 12.09 -7.68 7.28
C SER A 267 12.65 -8.00 8.67
N ARG A 268 12.71 -7.01 9.58
CA ARG A 268 13.11 -7.25 10.97
C ARG A 268 12.11 -8.16 11.67
N MET A 269 10.81 -7.88 11.55
CA MET A 269 9.76 -8.69 12.16
C MET A 269 9.80 -10.14 11.67
N GLN A 270 10.07 -10.36 10.37
CA GLN A 270 10.20 -11.66 9.72
C GLN A 270 11.40 -12.49 10.24
N THR A 271 12.38 -11.86 10.91
CA THR A 271 13.46 -12.60 11.59
C THR A 271 12.97 -13.39 12.83
N GLY A 272 11.76 -13.14 13.30
CA GLY A 272 11.21 -13.74 14.51
C GLY A 272 11.79 -13.18 15.82
N LEU A 273 12.70 -12.21 15.77
CA LEU A 273 13.43 -11.70 16.94
C LEU A 273 12.81 -10.44 17.53
N TYR A 274 11.95 -9.73 16.82
CA TYR A 274 11.38 -8.45 17.24
C TYR A 274 9.98 -8.60 17.83
N LEU A 275 9.56 -7.60 18.60
CA LEU A 275 8.34 -7.64 19.42
C LEU A 275 7.08 -7.24 18.67
N TRP A 276 7.15 -6.18 17.88
CA TRP A 276 6.02 -5.66 17.12
C TRP A 276 6.41 -4.81 15.92
N VAL A 277 5.41 -4.60 15.07
CA VAL A 277 5.44 -3.69 13.92
C VAL A 277 4.11 -2.94 13.83
N GLU A 278 4.14 -1.67 13.38
CA GLU A 278 2.94 -0.91 13.03
C GLU A 278 2.34 -1.43 11.71
N GLY A 279 1.02 -1.41 11.60
CA GLY A 279 0.37 -1.78 10.35
C GLY A 279 -1.13 -1.62 10.32
N SER A 280 -1.72 -2.21 9.28
CA SER A 280 -3.16 -2.40 9.13
C SER A 280 -3.64 -3.63 9.89
N LEU A 281 -4.95 -3.85 9.95
CA LEU A 281 -5.51 -5.11 10.48
C LEU A 281 -5.02 -6.34 9.69
N GLY A 282 -4.64 -6.17 8.41
CA GLY A 282 -4.07 -7.21 7.55
C GLY A 282 -2.67 -7.67 7.94
N LYS A 283 -1.91 -6.89 8.72
CA LYS A 283 -0.49 -7.12 8.98
C LYS A 283 -0.19 -8.50 9.56
N GLU A 284 -1.04 -9.01 10.45
CA GLU A 284 -0.92 -10.36 10.98
C GLU A 284 -0.91 -11.42 9.87
N ASN A 285 -1.89 -11.35 8.94
CA ASN A 285 -2.00 -12.26 7.81
C ASN A 285 -0.83 -12.13 6.82
N GLU A 286 -0.31 -10.91 6.63
CA GLU A 286 0.77 -10.62 5.69
C GLU A 286 2.09 -11.26 6.11
N ILE A 287 2.46 -11.20 7.39
CA ILE A 287 3.81 -11.55 7.83
C ILE A 287 3.93 -12.86 8.61
N ILE A 288 2.81 -13.47 9.06
CA ILE A 288 2.84 -14.63 9.96
C ILE A 288 3.60 -15.82 9.35
N GLY A 289 3.46 -16.09 8.06
CA GLY A 289 4.14 -17.19 7.38
C GLY A 289 5.66 -17.06 7.44
N SER A 290 6.18 -15.84 7.20
CA SER A 290 7.62 -15.55 7.28
C SER A 290 8.13 -15.60 8.72
N VAL A 291 7.40 -15.05 9.68
CA VAL A 291 7.77 -15.10 11.10
C VAL A 291 7.85 -16.54 11.61
N LYS A 292 6.87 -17.39 11.26
CA LYS A 292 6.88 -18.82 11.64
C LYS A 292 7.98 -19.64 10.97
N THR A 293 8.50 -19.19 9.85
CA THR A 293 9.67 -19.83 9.24
C THR A 293 10.92 -19.65 10.12
N ALA A 294 11.07 -18.49 10.75
CA ALA A 294 12.16 -18.20 11.68
C ALA A 294 11.91 -18.75 13.09
N ASP A 295 10.68 -18.66 13.56
CA ASP A 295 10.23 -19.15 14.87
C ASP A 295 8.87 -19.86 14.74
N PRO A 296 8.84 -21.20 14.61
CA PRO A 296 7.61 -21.96 14.39
C PRO A 296 6.57 -21.83 15.52
N GLU A 297 6.98 -21.45 16.72
CA GLU A 297 6.09 -21.25 17.87
C GLU A 297 5.51 -19.82 17.92
N ALA A 298 5.90 -18.94 16.99
CA ALA A 298 5.41 -17.57 16.96
C ALA A 298 3.91 -17.49 16.75
N VAL A 299 3.28 -16.64 17.54
CA VAL A 299 1.87 -16.25 17.39
C VAL A 299 1.84 -14.73 17.30
N LEU A 300 1.29 -14.21 16.21
CA LEU A 300 1.05 -12.78 16.06
C LEU A 300 -0.38 -12.44 16.45
N LYS A 301 -0.58 -11.21 16.92
CA LYS A 301 -1.90 -10.65 17.14
C LYS A 301 -1.89 -9.14 16.94
N ASN A 302 -2.91 -8.65 16.25
CA ASN A 302 -3.11 -7.22 16.06
C ASN A 302 -3.81 -6.61 17.28
N TYR A 303 -3.27 -5.51 17.77
CA TYR A 303 -3.84 -4.72 18.84
C TYR A 303 -4.14 -3.30 18.38
N LEU A 304 -5.32 -2.81 18.69
CA LEU A 304 -5.72 -1.42 18.56
C LEU A 304 -5.68 -0.79 19.94
N LEU A 305 -4.84 0.21 20.15
CA LEU A 305 -4.79 0.91 21.44
C LEU A 305 -6.08 1.67 21.68
N GLN A 306 -6.50 1.76 22.96
CA GLN A 306 -7.79 2.35 23.34
C GLN A 306 -8.95 1.75 22.53
N PRO A 307 -9.20 0.44 22.64
CA PRO A 307 -10.16 -0.27 21.77
C PRO A 307 -11.59 0.22 21.92
N GLU A 308 -11.93 0.88 23.02
CA GLU A 308 -13.25 1.47 23.29
C GLU A 308 -13.50 2.79 22.54
N LYS A 309 -12.43 3.48 22.07
CA LYS A 309 -12.60 4.68 21.26
C LYS A 309 -13.24 4.34 19.91
N PRO A 310 -14.07 5.22 19.35
CA PRO A 310 -14.70 4.97 18.06
C PRO A 310 -13.66 4.74 16.95
N ARG A 311 -14.06 3.95 15.95
CA ARG A 311 -13.29 3.74 14.72
C ARG A 311 -14.00 4.43 13.59
N TYR A 312 -13.24 5.10 12.72
CA TYR A 312 -13.78 5.84 11.59
C TYR A 312 -13.35 5.21 10.27
N ILE A 313 -14.33 5.06 9.35
CA ILE A 313 -14.10 4.72 7.95
C ILE A 313 -13.79 6.00 7.21
N ASN A 314 -12.54 6.22 6.86
CA ASN A 314 -12.07 7.49 6.28
C ASN A 314 -11.66 7.35 4.81
N ALA A 315 -11.48 6.15 4.32
CA ALA A 315 -11.09 5.89 2.94
C ALA A 315 -11.69 4.58 2.42
N THR A 316 -11.84 4.49 1.12
CA THR A 316 -12.20 3.25 0.42
C THR A 316 -10.96 2.51 -0.08
N GLY A 317 -9.78 3.10 0.09
CA GLY A 317 -8.47 2.53 -0.24
C GLY A 317 -7.36 3.43 0.32
N GLY A 318 -6.15 2.89 0.47
CA GLY A 318 -4.95 3.64 0.86
C GLY A 318 -3.98 3.80 -0.30
N GLU A 319 -4.10 2.92 -1.29
CA GLU A 319 -3.20 2.77 -2.42
C GLU A 319 -3.95 3.06 -3.72
N VAL A 320 -3.21 3.49 -4.74
CA VAL A 320 -3.76 3.78 -6.05
C VAL A 320 -2.81 3.36 -7.18
N LEU A 321 -3.35 2.71 -8.19
CA LEU A 321 -2.65 2.45 -9.45
C LEU A 321 -2.97 3.56 -10.45
N CYS A 322 -1.95 4.11 -11.07
CA CYS A 322 -2.05 5.22 -12.01
C CYS A 322 -1.41 4.90 -13.35
N VAL A 323 -1.98 5.46 -14.42
CA VAL A 323 -1.44 5.43 -15.77
C VAL A 323 -0.93 6.84 -16.09
N PRO A 324 0.37 7.03 -16.37
CA PRO A 324 0.89 8.37 -16.65
C PRO A 324 0.45 8.90 -18.01
N TYR A 325 0.40 10.23 -18.19
CA TYR A 325 0.14 10.84 -19.51
C TYR A 325 1.13 10.44 -20.59
N SER A 326 2.33 10.05 -20.20
CA SER A 326 3.41 9.63 -21.09
C SER A 326 3.39 8.15 -21.43
N ALA A 327 2.43 7.38 -20.91
CA ALA A 327 2.35 5.95 -21.11
C ALA A 327 2.36 5.60 -22.62
N PRO A 328 3.30 4.77 -23.09
CA PRO A 328 3.33 4.32 -24.47
C PRO A 328 2.13 3.46 -24.86
N ASN A 329 1.64 2.62 -23.93
CA ASN A 329 0.51 1.71 -24.16
C ASN A 329 -0.50 1.73 -22.98
N PRO A 330 -1.24 2.83 -22.77
CA PRO A 330 -2.19 2.94 -21.67
C PRO A 330 -3.33 1.90 -21.78
N GLU A 331 -3.74 1.53 -22.99
CA GLU A 331 -4.75 0.49 -23.20
C GLU A 331 -4.24 -0.88 -22.77
N GLY A 332 -2.96 -1.18 -23.05
CA GLY A 332 -2.32 -2.42 -22.61
C GLY A 332 -2.30 -2.53 -21.09
N ALA A 333 -1.98 -1.44 -20.37
CA ALA A 333 -2.02 -1.41 -18.91
C ALA A 333 -3.44 -1.74 -18.39
N MET A 334 -4.47 -1.13 -18.96
CA MET A 334 -5.86 -1.40 -18.57
C MET A 334 -6.33 -2.83 -18.89
N LYS A 335 -5.91 -3.39 -20.02
CA LYS A 335 -6.18 -4.80 -20.38
C LYS A 335 -5.49 -5.76 -19.41
N PHE A 336 -4.25 -5.46 -19.01
CA PHE A 336 -3.51 -6.26 -18.03
C PHE A 336 -4.23 -6.29 -16.67
N LEU A 337 -4.65 -5.15 -16.15
CA LEU A 337 -5.41 -5.08 -14.91
C LEU A 337 -6.76 -5.81 -15.00
N ALA A 338 -7.49 -5.67 -16.13
CA ALA A 338 -8.73 -6.40 -16.35
C ALA A 338 -8.53 -7.92 -16.42
N TRP A 339 -7.41 -8.39 -16.97
CA TRP A 339 -7.04 -9.79 -17.00
C TRP A 339 -6.66 -10.31 -15.59
N MET A 340 -5.84 -9.57 -14.87
CA MET A 340 -5.41 -9.94 -13.53
C MET A 340 -6.60 -10.08 -12.56
N TRP A 341 -7.49 -9.08 -12.55
CA TRP A 341 -8.67 -9.07 -11.69
C TRP A 341 -9.88 -9.83 -12.28
N GLY A 342 -9.81 -10.26 -13.53
CA GLY A 342 -10.90 -10.95 -14.22
C GLY A 342 -11.18 -12.36 -13.72
N SER A 343 -10.23 -12.98 -12.98
CA SER A 343 -10.41 -14.26 -12.32
C SER A 343 -9.55 -14.38 -11.08
N GLN A 344 -10.03 -15.16 -10.08
CA GLN A 344 -9.26 -15.46 -8.89
C GLN A 344 -7.96 -16.22 -9.22
N ASP A 345 -7.98 -17.11 -10.22
CA ASP A 345 -6.78 -17.86 -10.62
C ASP A 345 -5.68 -16.94 -11.13
N ASN A 346 -6.00 -15.96 -11.98
CA ASN A 346 -5.04 -14.99 -12.47
C ASN A 346 -4.54 -14.07 -11.36
N TYR A 347 -5.43 -13.65 -10.48
CA TYR A 347 -5.10 -12.82 -9.33
C TYR A 347 -4.10 -13.53 -8.41
N LEU A 348 -4.42 -14.73 -7.95
CA LEU A 348 -3.55 -15.49 -7.06
C LEU A 348 -2.25 -15.92 -7.73
N PHE A 349 -2.29 -16.21 -9.04
CA PHE A 349 -1.09 -16.50 -9.82
C PHE A 349 -0.13 -15.29 -9.86
N CYS A 350 -0.64 -14.08 -10.09
CA CYS A 350 0.19 -12.89 -10.06
C CYS A 350 0.79 -12.63 -8.67
N LEU A 351 0.00 -12.84 -7.61
CA LEU A 351 0.45 -12.58 -6.24
C LEU A 351 1.43 -13.63 -5.74
N TYR A 352 1.12 -14.91 -5.92
CA TYR A 352 1.79 -15.99 -5.22
C TYR A 352 2.53 -16.98 -6.15
N GLY A 353 2.44 -16.83 -7.48
CA GLY A 353 3.12 -17.70 -8.43
C GLY A 353 2.30 -18.94 -8.83
N GLU A 354 2.99 -20.05 -9.12
CA GLU A 354 2.39 -21.27 -9.64
C GLU A 354 1.75 -22.12 -8.53
N LYS A 355 0.45 -22.40 -8.66
CA LYS A 355 -0.27 -23.27 -7.73
C LYS A 355 0.33 -24.69 -7.71
N GLY A 356 0.52 -25.24 -6.52
CA GLY A 356 1.14 -26.55 -6.30
C GLY A 356 2.68 -26.52 -6.30
N LYS A 357 3.29 -25.41 -6.65
CA LYS A 357 4.74 -25.19 -6.62
C LYS A 357 5.11 -24.10 -5.60
N ASP A 358 4.52 -22.91 -5.75
CA ASP A 358 4.82 -21.76 -4.91
C ASP A 358 3.78 -21.59 -3.79
N TRP A 359 2.53 -22.00 -4.04
CA TRP A 359 1.41 -21.96 -3.09
C TRP A 359 0.37 -23.00 -3.40
N ASP A 360 -0.51 -23.26 -2.44
CA ASP A 360 -1.74 -24.06 -2.60
C ASP A 360 -2.82 -23.56 -1.62
N LEU A 361 -4.01 -24.12 -1.69
CA LEU A 361 -5.05 -23.93 -0.71
C LEU A 361 -5.23 -25.22 0.10
N ASP A 362 -5.40 -25.07 1.41
CA ASP A 362 -5.79 -26.19 2.27
C ASP A 362 -7.26 -26.60 2.06
N GLU A 363 -7.72 -27.59 2.83
CA GLU A 363 -9.11 -28.10 2.77
C GLU A 363 -10.17 -27.04 3.14
N ASN A 364 -9.79 -25.96 3.82
CA ASN A 364 -10.64 -24.83 4.22
C ASN A 364 -10.53 -23.65 3.24
N GLY A 365 -9.77 -23.77 2.15
CA GLY A 365 -9.53 -22.72 1.17
C GLY A 365 -8.57 -21.64 1.65
N ARG A 366 -7.69 -21.93 2.60
CA ARG A 366 -6.69 -21.01 3.13
C ARG A 366 -5.36 -21.16 2.40
N LEU A 367 -4.65 -20.07 2.26
CA LEU A 367 -3.36 -20.00 1.59
C LEU A 367 -2.29 -20.75 2.39
N VAL A 368 -1.67 -21.72 1.72
CA VAL A 368 -0.45 -22.41 2.16
C VAL A 368 0.67 -21.97 1.23
N THR A 369 1.66 -21.28 1.75
CA THR A 369 2.82 -20.82 0.96
C THR A 369 3.91 -21.87 0.97
N LEU A 370 4.40 -22.23 -0.21
CA LEU A 370 5.36 -23.32 -0.44
C LEU A 370 6.76 -22.79 -0.81
N SER A 371 6.86 -21.64 -1.51
CA SER A 371 8.11 -20.98 -1.83
C SER A 371 8.44 -19.86 -0.84
N GLU A 372 9.69 -19.39 -0.85
CA GLU A 372 10.15 -18.29 0.00
C GLU A 372 9.48 -16.96 -0.43
N THR A 373 9.43 -16.68 -1.73
CA THR A 373 8.78 -15.48 -2.26
C THR A 373 7.29 -15.44 -1.93
N ALA A 374 6.55 -16.54 -2.13
CA ALA A 374 5.13 -16.59 -1.81
C ALA A 374 4.85 -16.47 -0.31
N ARG A 375 5.81 -16.87 0.54
CA ARG A 375 5.72 -16.77 2.00
C ARG A 375 6.02 -15.38 2.52
N GLY A 376 6.83 -14.60 1.78
CA GLY A 376 7.10 -13.19 2.04
C GLY A 376 6.00 -12.30 1.47
N ASP A 377 6.42 -11.28 0.73
CA ASP A 377 5.50 -10.28 0.16
C ASP A 377 4.85 -10.74 -1.16
N GLY A 378 5.13 -11.97 -1.61
CA GLY A 378 4.69 -12.51 -2.88
C GLY A 378 5.50 -11.99 -4.06
N TYR A 379 5.04 -12.34 -5.27
CA TYR A 379 5.59 -11.80 -6.52
C TYR A 379 5.03 -10.42 -6.82
N PHE A 380 3.73 -10.23 -6.55
CA PHE A 380 3.09 -8.91 -6.58
C PHE A 380 2.57 -8.62 -5.18
N TYR A 381 2.76 -7.39 -4.71
CA TYR A 381 2.25 -6.99 -3.41
C TYR A 381 0.73 -7.04 -3.37
N GLU A 382 0.18 -7.88 -2.49
CA GLU A 382 -1.27 -8.05 -2.33
C GLU A 382 -1.95 -6.70 -2.02
N TRP A 383 -1.39 -5.92 -1.11
CA TRP A 383 -1.93 -4.61 -0.72
C TRP A 383 -2.00 -3.61 -1.88
N MET A 384 -1.07 -3.67 -2.84
CA MET A 384 -1.05 -2.80 -4.04
C MET A 384 -2.15 -3.15 -5.04
N PHE A 385 -2.44 -4.44 -5.21
CA PHE A 385 -3.38 -4.96 -6.19
C PHE A 385 -4.65 -5.55 -5.56
N ARG A 386 -4.90 -5.32 -4.28
CA ARG A 386 -5.96 -5.97 -3.51
C ARG A 386 -7.30 -5.91 -4.20
N ASN A 387 -7.88 -7.10 -4.36
CA ASN A 387 -9.27 -7.32 -4.71
C ASN A 387 -9.94 -8.12 -3.58
N ALA A 388 -10.80 -7.46 -2.82
CA ALA A 388 -11.45 -8.08 -1.66
C ALA A 388 -12.27 -9.32 -2.00
N ASN A 389 -12.76 -9.46 -3.24
CA ASN A 389 -13.53 -10.63 -3.69
C ASN A 389 -12.66 -11.89 -3.82
N TYR A 390 -11.34 -11.73 -4.00
CA TYR A 390 -10.40 -12.82 -4.25
C TYR A 390 -9.37 -13.00 -3.14
N GLN A 391 -9.49 -12.21 -2.08
CA GLN A 391 -8.59 -12.30 -0.94
C GLN A 391 -8.66 -13.69 -0.30
N VAL A 392 -7.50 -14.26 -0.03
CA VAL A 392 -7.32 -15.50 0.73
C VAL A 392 -6.54 -15.21 2.01
N PHE A 393 -6.87 -15.94 3.07
CA PHE A 393 -6.18 -15.81 4.34
C PHE A 393 -5.16 -16.94 4.49
N SER A 394 -4.02 -16.63 5.11
CA SER A 394 -3.01 -17.62 5.45
C SER A 394 -3.59 -18.76 6.30
N ALA A 395 -3.15 -19.98 6.05
CA ALA A 395 -3.46 -21.14 6.91
C ALA A 395 -2.93 -20.95 8.35
N ASP A 396 -1.99 -20.02 8.55
CA ASP A 396 -1.37 -19.74 9.83
C ASP A 396 -2.15 -18.78 10.73
N VAL A 397 -3.17 -18.08 10.21
CA VAL A 397 -4.04 -17.23 11.04
C VAL A 397 -5.22 -18.03 11.62
N SER A 398 -5.74 -17.58 12.75
CA SER A 398 -6.86 -18.24 13.43
C SER A 398 -8.22 -17.96 12.75
N ASP A 399 -9.21 -18.84 13.00
CA ASP A 399 -10.60 -18.57 12.60
C ASP A 399 -11.15 -17.30 13.25
N GLU A 400 -10.77 -17.04 14.51
CA GLU A 400 -11.15 -15.84 15.24
C GLU A 400 -10.66 -14.57 14.54
N TYR A 401 -9.42 -14.59 14.04
CA TYR A 401 -8.87 -13.48 13.26
C TYR A 401 -9.68 -13.24 11.98
N ILE A 402 -9.99 -14.30 11.23
CA ILE A 402 -10.73 -14.18 9.95
C ILE A 402 -12.13 -13.63 10.19
N GLU A 403 -12.85 -14.12 11.21
CA GLU A 403 -14.18 -13.62 11.55
C GLU A 403 -14.11 -12.16 12.05
N MET A 404 -13.13 -11.82 12.87
CA MET A 404 -12.90 -10.45 13.28
C MET A 404 -12.63 -9.54 12.08
N TYR A 405 -11.75 -9.95 11.16
CA TYR A 405 -11.40 -9.20 9.96
C TYR A 405 -12.62 -8.90 9.09
N LYS A 406 -13.46 -9.91 8.83
CA LYS A 406 -14.66 -9.76 7.97
C LYS A 406 -15.70 -8.82 8.56
N HIS A 407 -15.78 -8.72 9.88
CA HIS A 407 -16.79 -7.94 10.60
C HIS A 407 -16.23 -6.69 11.30
N TRP A 408 -14.97 -6.37 11.03
CA TRP A 408 -14.29 -5.28 11.73
C TRP A 408 -14.97 -3.93 11.58
N ASP A 409 -15.43 -3.59 10.39
CA ASP A 409 -16.05 -2.31 10.09
C ASP A 409 -17.54 -2.24 10.45
N ASP A 410 -18.19 -3.34 10.86
CA ASP A 410 -19.61 -3.38 11.19
C ASP A 410 -20.00 -2.37 12.30
N ALA A 411 -19.08 -2.12 13.23
CA ALA A 411 -19.24 -1.16 14.32
C ALA A 411 -18.52 0.18 14.10
N ALA A 412 -17.95 0.40 12.91
CA ALA A 412 -17.24 1.64 12.59
C ALA A 412 -18.18 2.73 12.11
N VAL A 413 -17.77 3.99 12.27
CA VAL A 413 -18.56 5.17 11.90
C VAL A 413 -17.95 5.78 10.63
N PRO A 414 -18.75 6.12 9.61
CA PRO A 414 -18.23 6.88 8.47
C PRO A 414 -17.64 8.22 8.93
N SER A 415 -16.43 8.53 8.50
CA SER A 415 -15.82 9.84 8.72
C SER A 415 -16.58 10.92 7.96
N ALA A 416 -16.64 12.13 8.52
CA ALA A 416 -17.19 13.28 7.82
C ALA A 416 -16.40 13.66 6.56
N MET A 417 -15.14 13.21 6.46
CA MET A 417 -14.28 13.43 5.29
C MET A 417 -14.28 12.26 4.30
N LEU A 418 -15.11 11.24 4.48
CA LEU A 418 -15.15 10.09 3.57
C LEU A 418 -15.45 10.54 2.13
N GLY A 419 -14.52 10.25 1.20
CA GLY A 419 -14.55 10.71 -0.19
C GLY A 419 -14.02 12.12 -0.42
N PHE A 420 -13.48 12.78 0.61
CA PHE A 420 -12.75 14.03 0.45
C PHE A 420 -11.36 13.77 -0.17
N ALA A 421 -11.00 14.59 -1.17
CA ALA A 421 -9.67 14.67 -1.70
C ALA A 421 -9.22 16.14 -1.68
N PHE A 422 -8.09 16.41 -1.06
CA PHE A 422 -7.53 17.75 -1.00
C PHE A 422 -6.95 18.14 -2.37
N ASP A 423 -7.39 19.27 -2.91
CA ASP A 423 -6.80 19.87 -4.11
C ASP A 423 -5.71 20.87 -3.68
N ASN A 424 -4.44 20.52 -3.90
CA ASN A 424 -3.29 21.33 -3.52
C ASN A 424 -2.90 22.38 -4.57
N THR A 425 -3.72 22.60 -5.62
CA THR A 425 -3.42 23.56 -6.69
C THR A 425 -3.14 24.94 -6.11
N GLY A 426 -1.95 25.48 -6.39
CA GLY A 426 -1.47 26.76 -5.88
C GLY A 426 -0.81 26.70 -4.50
N PHE A 427 -0.76 25.54 -3.87
CA PHE A 427 -0.12 25.30 -2.57
C PHE A 427 1.08 24.34 -2.65
N GLU A 428 1.47 23.88 -3.84
CA GLU A 428 2.53 22.89 -4.05
C GLU A 428 3.89 23.35 -3.49
N ALA A 429 4.18 24.65 -3.61
CA ALA A 429 5.42 25.20 -3.07
C ALA A 429 5.44 25.23 -1.55
N ILE A 430 4.29 25.52 -0.91
CA ILE A 430 4.14 25.51 0.54
C ILE A 430 4.23 24.07 1.04
N GLU A 431 3.54 23.13 0.39
CA GLU A 431 3.60 21.71 0.73
C GLU A 431 5.04 21.19 0.68
N THR A 432 5.77 21.47 -0.40
CA THR A 432 7.18 21.12 -0.53
C THR A 432 8.04 21.70 0.60
N ALA A 433 7.84 22.98 0.92
CA ALA A 433 8.58 23.63 2.00
C ALA A 433 8.24 23.02 3.38
N CYS A 434 6.97 22.69 3.62
CA CYS A 434 6.54 22.02 4.86
C CYS A 434 7.12 20.61 4.98
N ASN A 435 7.16 19.84 3.88
CA ASN A 435 7.78 18.50 3.87
C ASN A 435 9.29 18.57 4.14
N GLU A 436 10.00 19.59 3.63
CA GLU A 436 11.40 19.80 3.97
C GLU A 436 11.60 20.19 5.46
N ALA A 437 10.74 21.04 6.00
CA ALA A 437 10.79 21.41 7.41
C ALA A 437 10.43 20.20 8.32
N TRP A 438 9.52 19.31 7.88
CA TRP A 438 9.14 18.11 8.59
C TRP A 438 10.32 17.19 8.90
N LYS A 439 11.33 17.13 8.05
CA LYS A 439 12.56 16.35 8.28
C LYS A 439 13.27 16.71 9.60
N LYS A 440 13.00 17.90 10.17
CA LYS A 440 13.51 18.31 11.50
C LYS A 440 12.52 17.98 12.63
N VAL A 441 11.25 17.85 12.32
CA VAL A 441 10.19 17.47 13.26
C VAL A 441 10.18 15.96 13.50
N GLU A 442 10.39 15.18 12.47
CA GLU A 442 10.34 13.72 12.49
C GLU A 442 11.30 13.08 13.53
N PRO A 443 12.58 13.47 13.66
CA PRO A 443 13.46 12.94 14.71
C PRO A 443 12.99 13.22 16.13
N ILE A 444 12.20 14.29 16.32
CA ILE A 444 11.56 14.61 17.60
C ILE A 444 10.42 13.66 17.87
N LEU A 445 9.53 13.46 16.87
CA LEU A 445 8.41 12.53 16.93
C LEU A 445 8.85 11.11 17.28
N PHE A 446 9.96 10.67 16.70
CA PHE A 446 10.53 9.34 16.94
C PHE A 446 11.41 9.24 18.20
N GLY A 447 11.56 10.31 18.96
CA GLY A 447 12.29 10.33 20.21
C GLY A 447 13.81 10.25 20.09
N TYR A 448 14.39 10.44 18.89
CA TYR A 448 15.85 10.39 18.69
C TYR A 448 16.57 11.56 19.30
N VAL A 449 15.90 12.71 19.35
CA VAL A 449 16.41 13.93 19.95
C VAL A 449 15.51 14.39 21.10
N ASP A 450 16.05 15.23 21.98
CA ASP A 450 15.30 15.76 23.11
C ASP A 450 14.16 16.67 22.61
N PHE A 451 12.97 16.47 23.19
CA PHE A 451 11.77 17.23 22.81
C PHE A 451 11.90 18.70 23.19
N ASP A 452 12.23 18.99 24.45
CA ASP A 452 12.21 20.36 24.98
C ASP A 452 13.29 21.23 24.33
N GLU A 453 14.43 20.63 23.96
CA GLU A 453 15.54 21.35 23.30
C GLU A 453 15.25 21.63 21.82
N ASN A 454 14.59 20.71 21.11
CA ASN A 454 14.53 20.75 19.63
C ASN A 454 13.16 21.19 19.08
N TYR A 455 12.07 20.85 19.76
CA TYR A 455 10.71 21.10 19.26
C TYR A 455 10.42 22.59 19.00
N PRO A 456 10.77 23.57 19.85
CA PRO A 456 10.45 24.98 19.58
C PRO A 456 11.06 25.51 18.28
N ALA A 457 12.30 25.10 17.98
CA ALA A 457 12.99 25.54 16.76
C ALA A 457 12.42 24.83 15.51
N ALA A 458 12.18 23.54 15.58
CA ALA A 458 11.61 22.77 14.47
C ALA A 458 10.19 23.26 14.15
N LEU A 459 9.37 23.54 15.15
CA LEU A 459 8.03 24.08 14.98
C LEU A 459 8.06 25.46 14.31
N ALA A 460 8.94 26.36 14.76
CA ALA A 460 9.08 27.67 14.16
C ALA A 460 9.50 27.62 12.68
N GLU A 461 10.34 26.64 12.30
CA GLU A 461 10.69 26.44 10.89
C GLU A 461 9.49 25.90 10.07
N LEU A 462 8.71 24.98 10.62
CA LEU A 462 7.49 24.48 9.99
C LEU A 462 6.45 25.60 9.81
N GLU A 463 6.30 26.48 10.79
CA GLU A 463 5.44 27.67 10.67
C GLU A 463 5.96 28.64 9.61
N ALA A 464 7.27 28.88 9.56
CA ALA A 464 7.89 29.73 8.54
C ALA A 464 7.77 29.13 7.12
N ALA A 465 7.68 27.80 6.99
CA ALA A 465 7.41 27.11 5.74
C ALA A 465 5.95 27.26 5.24
N GLY A 466 5.03 27.75 6.10
CA GLY A 466 3.65 28.07 5.71
C GLY A 466 2.62 27.04 6.14
N ILE A 467 2.92 26.16 7.11
CA ILE A 467 1.97 25.11 7.54
C ILE A 467 0.61 25.66 7.98
N ASN A 468 0.57 26.84 8.60
CA ASN A 468 -0.67 27.46 9.05
C ASN A 468 -1.56 27.87 7.86
N GLU A 469 -0.96 28.39 6.77
CA GLU A 469 -1.67 28.72 5.54
C GLU A 469 -2.16 27.44 4.83
N TYR A 470 -1.35 26.40 4.79
CA TYR A 470 -1.71 25.11 4.23
C TYR A 470 -2.91 24.47 4.95
N VAL A 471 -2.87 24.42 6.28
CA VAL A 471 -3.99 23.91 7.11
C VAL A 471 -5.26 24.77 6.94
N ALA A 472 -5.13 26.08 6.79
CA ALA A 472 -6.29 26.96 6.56
C ALA A 472 -6.97 26.63 5.22
N GLU A 473 -6.21 26.34 4.16
CA GLU A 473 -6.76 25.92 2.87
C GLU A 473 -7.41 24.51 2.96
N VAL A 474 -6.78 23.55 3.65
CA VAL A 474 -7.39 22.24 3.90
C VAL A 474 -8.75 22.40 4.58
N ASN A 475 -8.83 23.23 5.63
CA ASN A 475 -10.09 23.50 6.32
C ASN A 475 -11.12 24.15 5.41
N ARG A 476 -10.75 25.11 4.59
CA ARG A 476 -11.65 25.76 3.63
C ARG A 476 -12.29 24.75 2.66
N GLN A 477 -11.48 23.82 2.15
CA GLN A 477 -11.95 22.77 1.24
C GLN A 477 -12.83 21.74 1.97
N LEU A 478 -12.46 21.33 3.18
CA LEU A 478 -13.26 20.42 4.02
C LEU A 478 -14.62 21.02 4.34
N GLU A 479 -14.68 22.29 4.73
CA GLU A 479 -15.96 22.99 4.99
C GLU A 479 -16.85 23.00 3.74
N ALA A 480 -16.26 23.28 2.57
CA ALA A 480 -17.01 23.28 1.30
C ALA A 480 -17.47 21.87 0.89
N PHE A 481 -16.68 20.84 1.22
CA PHE A 481 -17.06 19.43 0.98
C PHE A 481 -18.19 18.99 1.90
N MET A 482 -18.09 19.24 3.20
CA MET A 482 -19.09 18.85 4.20
C MET A 482 -20.41 19.63 4.09
N ALA A 483 -20.44 20.77 3.38
CA ALA A 483 -21.64 21.56 3.14
C ALA A 483 -22.49 21.04 1.97
N LYS A 484 -22.01 20.06 1.20
CA LYS A 484 -22.74 19.44 0.07
C LYS A 484 -23.67 18.33 0.56
#